data_570ee697950f380e89e9c972c4022c9e
#
_entry.id   570ee697950f380e89e9c972c4022c9e
#
_cell.length_a   1.000
_cell.length_b   1.000
_cell.length_c   1.000
_cell.angle_alpha   90.00
_cell.angle_beta   90.00
_cell.angle_gamma   90.00
#
_symmetry.space_group_name_H-M   'P 1'
#
loop_
_entity.id
_entity.type
_entity.pdbx_description
1 polymer ?
#
loop_
_entity_poly.entity_id
_entity_poly.type
_entity_poly.pdbx_seq_one_letter_code
_entity_poly.pdbx_strand_id
1 'polypeptide(L)'
;KLFFNEDYSYSIQENGFFYYEDKFGGLKLPLPNVLGQFQLENISTAIATIRTLNLGIQGTEIESGIQKIHNLARLQEIKSGKLKELVKNNTLLISGDHNPDGARVVNEYLQTLDCDKHIILGMMSNKDHNDYISYFKNISTLTTIDIPNQPNSIGGKDLKNKLNSFKNVQYKKDIFDA
;
A
#
# COMPACT_ATOMS: atom_id res chain seq x y z
N LYS A 1 -4.01 19.96 17.00
CA LYS A 1 -4.40 18.71 16.34
C LYS A 1 -5.32 19.06 15.19
N LEU A 2 -5.11 18.44 14.03
CA LEU A 2 -5.95 18.64 12.83
C LEU A 2 -6.64 17.33 12.51
N PHE A 3 -7.86 17.40 12.02
CA PHE A 3 -8.70 16.26 11.67
C PHE A 3 -9.07 16.31 10.18
N PHE A 4 -8.90 15.18 9.51
CA PHE A 4 -9.34 15.01 8.13
C PHE A 4 -10.87 15.13 8.04
N ASN A 5 -11.37 15.78 6.97
CA ASN A 5 -12.77 16.15 6.73
C ASN A 5 -13.38 17.19 7.71
N GLU A 6 -12.60 17.71 8.64
CA GLU A 6 -13.01 18.83 9.51
C GLU A 6 -12.12 20.06 9.26
N ASP A 7 -10.80 19.92 9.42
CA ASP A 7 -9.83 21.00 9.27
C ASP A 7 -9.24 21.09 7.87
N TYR A 8 -9.19 19.96 7.17
CA TYR A 8 -8.74 19.85 5.78
C TYR A 8 -9.41 18.67 5.09
N SER A 9 -9.49 18.75 3.76
CA SER A 9 -10.09 17.70 2.93
C SER A 9 -9.45 17.65 1.55
N TYR A 10 -9.78 16.62 0.78
CA TYR A 10 -9.49 16.56 -0.64
C TYR A 10 -10.64 15.95 -1.43
N SER A 11 -10.68 16.26 -2.73
CA SER A 11 -11.55 15.62 -3.70
C SER A 11 -10.78 15.30 -4.97
N ILE A 12 -11.00 14.10 -5.52
CA ILE A 12 -10.41 13.71 -6.80
C ILE A 12 -11.17 14.44 -7.91
N GLN A 13 -10.39 15.05 -8.81
CA GLN A 13 -10.92 15.77 -9.96
C GLN A 13 -10.68 14.97 -11.25
N GLU A 14 -11.36 15.35 -12.30
CA GLU A 14 -11.06 14.83 -13.64
C GLU A 14 -9.66 15.24 -14.12
N ASN A 15 -9.14 14.52 -15.12
CA ASN A 15 -7.88 14.85 -15.80
C ASN A 15 -6.59 14.73 -14.95
N GLY A 16 -6.56 13.84 -13.95
CA GLY A 16 -5.32 13.54 -13.24
C GLY A 16 -4.94 14.55 -12.15
N PHE A 17 -5.93 15.25 -11.58
CA PHE A 17 -5.75 16.19 -10.48
C PHE A 17 -6.59 15.80 -9.27
N PHE A 18 -6.21 16.33 -8.10
CA PHE A 18 -7.07 16.41 -6.92
C PHE A 18 -7.09 17.85 -6.39
N TYR A 19 -8.18 18.19 -5.72
CA TYR A 19 -8.34 19.49 -5.07
C TYR A 19 -8.22 19.29 -3.57
N TYR A 20 -7.22 19.93 -2.98
CA TYR A 20 -7.00 19.99 -1.53
C TYR A 20 -7.56 21.31 -0.98
N GLU A 21 -8.16 21.31 0.20
CA GLU A 21 -8.69 22.49 0.85
C GLU A 21 -8.44 22.48 2.35
N ASP A 22 -8.12 23.63 2.92
CA ASP A 22 -8.03 23.91 4.36
C ASP A 22 -8.38 25.39 4.65
N LYS A 23 -8.23 25.81 5.90
CA LYS A 23 -8.51 27.21 6.31
C LYS A 23 -7.68 28.27 5.58
N PHE A 24 -6.60 27.90 4.92
CA PHE A 24 -5.74 28.82 4.13
C PHE A 24 -6.14 28.87 2.65
N GLY A 25 -7.21 28.17 2.25
CA GLY A 25 -7.72 28.09 0.88
C GLY A 25 -7.34 26.82 0.13
N GLY A 26 -7.83 26.67 -1.09
CA GLY A 26 -7.70 25.48 -1.90
C GLY A 26 -6.42 25.44 -2.74
N LEU A 27 -5.98 24.24 -3.07
CA LEU A 27 -4.90 23.94 -4.00
C LEU A 27 -5.37 22.89 -5.01
N LYS A 28 -5.23 23.17 -6.31
CA LYS A 28 -5.37 22.15 -7.36
C LYS A 28 -4.01 21.52 -7.61
N LEU A 29 -3.88 20.22 -7.34
CA LEU A 29 -2.63 19.51 -7.31
C LEU A 29 -2.68 18.27 -8.23
N PRO A 30 -1.57 17.87 -8.86
CA PRO A 30 -1.54 16.66 -9.67
C PRO A 30 -1.71 15.42 -8.79
N LEU A 31 -2.34 14.38 -9.33
CA LEU A 31 -2.36 13.07 -8.67
C LEU A 31 -0.92 12.53 -8.55
N PRO A 32 -0.56 11.95 -7.40
CA PRO A 32 0.75 11.36 -7.20
C PRO A 32 0.91 10.06 -8.01
N ASN A 33 2.16 9.72 -8.33
CA ASN A 33 2.51 8.45 -8.98
C ASN A 33 2.60 7.27 -7.97
N VAL A 34 1.64 7.18 -7.05
CA VAL A 34 1.55 6.11 -6.05
C VAL A 34 0.14 5.53 -6.05
N LEU A 35 0.04 4.23 -5.76
CA LEU A 35 -1.23 3.50 -5.81
C LEU A 35 -1.96 3.56 -4.45
N GLY A 36 -3.29 3.54 -4.52
CA GLY A 36 -4.18 3.49 -3.37
C GLY A 36 -4.64 4.87 -2.86
N GLN A 37 -5.94 4.99 -2.63
CA GLN A 37 -6.57 6.25 -2.20
C GLN A 37 -6.01 6.77 -0.86
N PHE A 38 -5.63 5.88 0.05
CA PHE A 38 -5.00 6.25 1.33
C PHE A 38 -3.72 7.08 1.19
N GLN A 39 -3.05 7.03 0.03
CA GLN A 39 -1.90 7.88 -0.23
C GLN A 39 -2.30 9.36 -0.38
N LEU A 40 -3.48 9.64 -0.92
CA LEU A 40 -4.00 11.01 -0.99
C LEU A 40 -4.33 11.56 0.41
N GLU A 41 -4.81 10.72 1.32
CA GLU A 41 -5.01 11.10 2.73
C GLU A 41 -3.68 11.45 3.41
N ASN A 42 -2.65 10.62 3.20
CA ASN A 42 -1.31 10.87 3.73
C ASN A 42 -0.70 12.16 3.18
N ILE A 43 -0.84 12.40 1.87
CA ILE A 43 -0.37 13.60 1.20
C ILE A 43 -1.13 14.83 1.73
N SER A 44 -2.45 14.75 1.86
CA SER A 44 -3.27 15.82 2.40
C SER A 44 -2.90 16.15 3.84
N THR A 45 -2.60 15.15 4.65
CA THR A 45 -2.10 15.33 6.02
C THR A 45 -0.73 16.05 6.04
N ALA A 46 0.16 15.68 5.13
CA ALA A 46 1.46 16.35 5.00
C ALA A 46 1.30 17.81 4.56
N ILE A 47 0.42 18.10 3.59
CA ILE A 47 0.13 19.46 3.14
C ILE A 47 -0.46 20.29 4.28
N ALA A 48 -1.45 19.76 5.01
CA ALA A 48 -2.06 20.43 6.16
C ALA A 48 -1.00 20.77 7.23
N THR A 49 -0.07 19.87 7.48
CA THR A 49 1.04 20.07 8.41
C THR A 49 1.97 21.19 7.96
N ILE A 50 2.43 21.17 6.71
CA ILE A 50 3.33 22.17 6.11
C ILE A 50 2.71 23.57 6.20
N ARG A 51 1.44 23.69 5.80
CA ARG A 51 0.72 24.97 5.77
C ARG A 51 0.46 25.49 7.17
N THR A 52 0.07 24.62 8.11
CA THR A 52 -0.18 25.03 9.50
C THR A 52 1.07 25.47 10.23
N LEU A 53 2.23 24.85 9.96
CA LEU A 53 3.52 25.24 10.52
C LEU A 53 4.11 26.50 9.85
N ASN A 54 3.47 27.00 8.79
CA ASN A 54 3.91 28.17 8.04
C ASN A 54 5.39 28.12 7.62
N LEU A 55 5.78 26.99 7.03
CA LEU A 55 7.18 26.72 6.65
C LEU A 55 7.63 27.51 5.40
N GLY A 56 6.83 28.42 4.89
CA GLY A 56 7.14 29.24 3.70
C GLY A 56 7.11 28.47 2.38
N ILE A 57 6.66 27.22 2.37
CA ILE A 57 6.62 26.38 1.16
C ILE A 57 5.45 26.81 0.28
N GLN A 58 5.73 27.12 -0.98
CA GLN A 58 4.75 27.58 -1.95
C GLN A 58 3.98 26.42 -2.60
N GLY A 59 2.81 26.68 -3.16
CA GLY A 59 1.98 25.68 -3.85
C GLY A 59 2.73 24.94 -4.98
N THR A 60 3.57 25.64 -5.74
CA THR A 60 4.41 25.05 -6.80
C THR A 60 5.46 24.07 -6.27
N GLU A 61 5.98 24.31 -5.08
CA GLU A 61 6.93 23.42 -4.43
C GLU A 61 6.23 22.17 -3.89
N ILE A 62 5.00 22.32 -3.35
CA ILE A 62 4.12 21.21 -2.97
C ILE A 62 3.82 20.33 -4.19
N GLU A 63 3.41 20.94 -5.31
CA GLU A 63 3.15 20.25 -6.57
C GLU A 63 4.36 19.46 -7.06
N SER A 64 5.54 20.11 -7.10
CA SER A 64 6.80 19.43 -7.46
C SER A 64 7.14 18.28 -6.51
N GLY A 65 6.88 18.43 -5.22
CA GLY A 65 7.07 17.39 -4.21
C GLY A 65 6.18 16.18 -4.48
N ILE A 66 4.89 16.40 -4.75
CA ILE A 66 3.92 15.33 -5.02
C ILE A 66 4.35 14.47 -6.22
N GLN A 67 4.82 15.10 -7.30
CA GLN A 67 5.27 14.40 -8.50
C GLN A 67 6.53 13.54 -8.27
N LYS A 68 7.33 13.88 -7.26
CA LYS A 68 8.57 13.19 -6.88
C LYS A 68 8.39 12.14 -5.78
N ILE A 69 7.16 11.90 -5.31
CA ILE A 69 6.93 10.89 -4.29
C ILE A 69 7.26 9.50 -4.84
N HIS A 70 8.12 8.81 -4.12
CA HIS A 70 8.44 7.40 -4.33
C HIS A 70 8.28 6.63 -3.02
N ASN A 71 7.16 5.95 -2.85
CA ASN A 71 6.88 5.14 -1.68
C ASN A 71 7.32 3.70 -1.93
N LEU A 72 8.56 3.37 -1.57
CA LEU A 72 9.07 2.01 -1.68
C LEU A 72 8.25 1.05 -0.79
N ALA A 73 7.85 -0.08 -1.38
CA ALA A 73 7.08 -1.11 -0.71
C ALA A 73 5.78 -0.61 -0.03
N ARG A 74 5.08 0.34 -0.66
CA ARG A 74 3.75 0.81 -0.25
C ARG A 74 2.79 0.75 -1.43
N LEU A 75 2.27 -0.45 -1.74
CA LEU A 75 1.56 -0.76 -2.99
C LEU A 75 2.38 -0.35 -4.23
N GLN A 76 3.67 -0.63 -4.20
CA GLN A 76 4.56 -0.27 -5.29
C GLN A 76 4.40 -1.26 -6.45
N GLU A 77 4.11 -0.76 -7.64
CA GLU A 77 4.18 -1.56 -8.87
C GLU A 77 5.64 -1.75 -9.31
N ILE A 78 6.04 -3.01 -9.49
CA ILE A 78 7.36 -3.39 -10.00
C ILE A 78 7.27 -3.58 -11.50
N LYS A 79 7.95 -2.71 -12.25
CA LYS A 79 7.89 -2.66 -13.72
C LYS A 79 9.08 -3.36 -14.42
N SER A 80 10.16 -3.67 -13.69
CA SER A 80 11.37 -4.29 -14.24
C SER A 80 12.10 -5.12 -13.19
N GLY A 81 13.10 -5.89 -13.64
CA GLY A 81 13.95 -6.72 -12.80
C GLY A 81 13.50 -8.18 -12.71
N LYS A 82 14.33 -9.00 -12.07
CA LYS A 82 14.20 -10.48 -12.07
C LYS A 82 12.82 -10.99 -11.66
N LEU A 83 12.21 -10.43 -10.61
CA LEU A 83 10.88 -10.84 -10.17
C LEU A 83 9.80 -10.49 -11.22
N LYS A 84 9.92 -9.32 -11.86
CA LYS A 84 8.96 -8.93 -12.90
C LYS A 84 9.08 -9.83 -14.14
N GLU A 85 10.27 -10.27 -14.49
CA GLU A 85 10.52 -11.21 -15.60
C GLU A 85 9.84 -12.57 -15.37
N LEU A 86 9.76 -13.04 -14.11
CA LEU A 86 9.08 -14.30 -13.76
C LEU A 86 7.56 -14.22 -13.98
N VAL A 87 6.95 -13.10 -13.65
CA VAL A 87 5.50 -12.92 -13.77
C VAL A 87 5.05 -12.37 -15.13
N LYS A 88 5.98 -12.10 -16.03
CA LYS A 88 5.75 -11.69 -17.43
C LYS A 88 4.73 -10.54 -17.56
N ASN A 89 3.56 -10.85 -18.12
CA ASN A 89 2.50 -9.88 -18.40
C ASN A 89 1.62 -9.54 -17.18
N ASN A 90 1.78 -10.25 -16.07
CA ASN A 90 1.01 -9.97 -14.87
C ASN A 90 1.53 -8.71 -14.15
N THR A 91 0.66 -7.99 -13.48
CA THR A 91 1.05 -6.89 -12.60
C THR A 91 1.70 -7.45 -11.34
N LEU A 92 2.85 -6.93 -10.97
CA LEU A 92 3.55 -7.26 -9.73
C LEU A 92 3.49 -6.06 -8.79
N LEU A 93 2.86 -6.26 -7.63
CA LEU A 93 2.78 -5.25 -6.57
C LEU A 93 3.57 -5.72 -5.36
N ILE A 94 4.30 -4.80 -4.72
CA ILE A 94 4.97 -5.05 -3.45
C ILE A 94 4.41 -4.11 -2.39
N SER A 95 4.07 -4.68 -1.24
CA SER A 95 3.66 -3.92 -0.07
C SER A 95 4.33 -4.45 1.19
N GLY A 96 4.85 -3.54 2.03
CA GLY A 96 5.47 -3.85 3.32
C GLY A 96 4.51 -3.64 4.50
N ASP A 97 3.23 -3.58 4.24
CA ASP A 97 2.21 -3.54 5.29
C ASP A 97 2.20 -4.87 6.06
N HIS A 98 1.96 -4.77 7.33
CA HIS A 98 2.10 -5.91 8.26
C HIS A 98 1.17 -5.81 9.46
N ASN A 99 0.15 -4.98 9.37
CA ASN A 99 -0.89 -4.79 10.39
C ASN A 99 -2.28 -4.77 9.74
N PRO A 100 -3.35 -4.94 10.51
CA PRO A 100 -4.72 -4.97 10.00
C PRO A 100 -5.13 -3.76 9.17
N ASP A 101 -4.76 -2.54 9.59
CA ASP A 101 -5.07 -1.32 8.84
C ASP A 101 -4.38 -1.30 7.47
N GLY A 102 -3.11 -1.73 7.42
CA GLY A 102 -2.39 -1.89 6.17
C GLY A 102 -3.07 -2.91 5.25
N ALA A 103 -3.46 -4.07 5.79
CA ALA A 103 -4.19 -5.09 5.03
C ALA A 103 -5.51 -4.55 4.47
N ARG A 104 -6.26 -3.78 5.28
CA ARG A 104 -7.53 -3.17 4.87
C ARG A 104 -7.33 -2.26 3.65
N VAL A 105 -6.40 -1.32 3.71
CA VAL A 105 -6.19 -0.35 2.60
C VAL A 105 -5.61 -1.01 1.35
N VAL A 106 -4.76 -2.03 1.51
CA VAL A 106 -4.29 -2.83 0.37
C VAL A 106 -5.44 -3.60 -0.27
N ASN A 107 -6.28 -4.26 0.54
CA ASN A 107 -7.44 -4.96 0.02
C ASN A 107 -8.43 -4.02 -0.68
N GLU A 108 -8.70 -2.83 -0.14
CA GLU A 108 -9.55 -1.82 -0.80
C GLU A 108 -9.05 -1.52 -2.22
N TYR A 109 -7.74 -1.31 -2.39
CA TYR A 109 -7.16 -1.15 -3.73
C TYR A 109 -7.32 -2.40 -4.58
N LEU A 110 -7.01 -3.60 -4.05
CA LEU A 110 -7.13 -4.86 -4.80
C LEU A 110 -8.57 -5.12 -5.28
N GLN A 111 -9.60 -4.70 -4.51
CA GLN A 111 -11.00 -4.85 -4.93
C GLN A 111 -11.38 -3.93 -6.09
N THR A 112 -10.60 -2.89 -6.42
CA THR A 112 -10.83 -2.08 -7.63
C THR A 112 -10.34 -2.76 -8.92
N LEU A 113 -9.57 -3.85 -8.80
CA LEU A 113 -8.99 -4.57 -9.93
C LEU A 113 -9.90 -5.73 -10.33
N ASP A 114 -10.28 -5.79 -11.59
CA ASP A 114 -11.05 -6.91 -12.18
C ASP A 114 -10.11 -7.96 -12.77
N CYS A 115 -9.47 -8.73 -11.88
CA CYS A 115 -8.54 -9.79 -12.26
C CYS A 115 -8.36 -10.81 -11.13
N ASP A 116 -7.75 -11.96 -11.44
CA ASP A 116 -7.29 -12.91 -10.44
C ASP A 116 -6.18 -12.30 -9.58
N LYS A 117 -6.25 -12.56 -8.28
CA LYS A 117 -5.33 -12.01 -7.28
C LYS A 117 -4.60 -13.13 -6.57
N HIS A 118 -3.28 -13.07 -6.61
CA HIS A 118 -2.39 -14.03 -5.98
C HIS A 118 -1.53 -13.32 -4.95
N ILE A 119 -1.56 -13.78 -3.69
CA ILE A 119 -0.76 -13.18 -2.61
C ILE A 119 0.41 -14.10 -2.29
N ILE A 120 1.61 -13.53 -2.22
CA ILE A 120 2.80 -14.16 -1.64
C ILE A 120 3.11 -13.44 -0.34
N LEU A 121 3.16 -14.18 0.78
CA LEU A 121 3.20 -13.61 2.11
C LEU A 121 4.36 -14.17 2.94
N GLY A 122 5.24 -13.29 3.42
CA GLY A 122 6.17 -13.55 4.50
C GLY A 122 5.91 -12.55 5.63
N MET A 123 5.96 -12.97 6.89
CA MET A 123 5.65 -12.10 8.03
C MET A 123 6.61 -12.28 9.21
N MET A 124 6.69 -11.26 10.06
CA MET A 124 7.38 -11.32 11.34
C MET A 124 6.54 -12.11 12.35
N SER A 125 7.19 -12.81 13.27
CA SER A 125 6.52 -13.70 14.24
C SER A 125 5.62 -12.98 15.26
N ASN A 126 5.89 -11.71 15.53
CA ASN A 126 5.17 -10.86 16.49
C ASN A 126 3.94 -10.15 15.92
N LYS A 127 3.44 -10.55 14.75
CA LYS A 127 2.27 -9.95 14.11
C LYS A 127 1.03 -10.82 14.29
N ASP A 128 -0.15 -10.21 14.25
CA ASP A 128 -1.41 -10.95 14.19
C ASP A 128 -1.69 -11.40 12.76
N HIS A 129 -1.27 -12.64 12.47
CA HIS A 129 -1.33 -13.19 11.12
C HIS A 129 -2.77 -13.44 10.64
N ASN A 130 -3.65 -13.90 11.55
CA ASN A 130 -5.03 -14.22 11.20
C ASN A 130 -5.86 -12.94 11.00
N ASP A 131 -5.69 -11.94 11.86
CA ASP A 131 -6.37 -10.68 11.71
C ASP A 131 -5.91 -9.98 10.41
N TYR A 132 -4.60 -9.93 10.17
CA TYR A 132 -4.05 -9.38 8.92
C TYR A 132 -4.68 -10.01 7.68
N ILE A 133 -4.69 -11.36 7.57
CA ILE A 133 -5.17 -12.04 6.37
C ILE A 133 -6.70 -12.00 6.22
N SER A 134 -7.43 -11.78 7.31
CA SER A 134 -8.90 -11.72 7.31
C SER A 134 -9.48 -10.58 6.47
N TYR A 135 -8.70 -9.53 6.26
CA TYR A 135 -9.11 -8.38 5.44
C TYR A 135 -9.13 -8.67 3.95
N PHE A 136 -8.33 -9.63 3.47
CA PHE A 136 -8.25 -9.93 2.04
C PHE A 136 -9.44 -10.73 1.55
N LYS A 137 -10.11 -10.22 0.52
CA LYS A 137 -11.29 -10.82 -0.12
C LYS A 137 -10.99 -11.17 -1.57
N ASN A 138 -11.68 -12.18 -2.10
CA ASN A 138 -11.61 -12.57 -3.51
C ASN A 138 -10.15 -12.84 -3.98
N ILE A 139 -9.39 -13.55 -3.16
CA ILE A 139 -8.01 -13.95 -3.47
C ILE A 139 -8.03 -15.37 -4.04
N SER A 140 -7.44 -15.54 -5.21
CA SER A 140 -7.39 -16.83 -5.93
C SER A 140 -6.42 -17.81 -5.27
N THR A 141 -5.24 -17.34 -4.85
CA THR A 141 -4.26 -18.15 -4.11
C THR A 141 -3.51 -17.34 -3.08
N LEU A 142 -3.09 -18.03 -2.00
CA LEU A 142 -2.21 -17.50 -0.97
C LEU A 142 -1.01 -18.43 -0.82
N THR A 143 0.19 -17.90 -1.05
CA THR A 143 1.45 -18.62 -0.88
C THR A 143 2.24 -18.01 0.27
N THR A 144 2.61 -18.80 1.26
CA THR A 144 3.50 -18.35 2.34
C THR A 144 4.94 -18.71 2.01
N ILE A 145 5.87 -17.84 2.39
CA ILE A 145 7.30 -18.01 2.14
C ILE A 145 8.13 -17.75 3.41
N ASP A 146 9.36 -18.25 3.43
CA ASP A 146 10.36 -17.84 4.41
C ASP A 146 10.93 -16.46 4.04
N ILE A 147 11.23 -15.63 5.05
CA ILE A 147 11.94 -14.36 4.83
C ILE A 147 13.43 -14.61 5.09
N PRO A 148 14.27 -14.58 4.07
CA PRO A 148 15.69 -14.87 4.24
C PRO A 148 16.37 -13.83 5.14
N ASN A 149 17.29 -14.28 5.97
CA ASN A 149 18.10 -13.45 6.87
C ASN A 149 17.29 -12.61 7.90
N GLN A 150 16.08 -13.08 8.23
CA GLN A 150 15.23 -12.43 9.25
C GLN A 150 14.91 -13.40 10.39
N PRO A 151 15.75 -13.45 11.43
CA PRO A 151 15.60 -14.43 12.53
C PRO A 151 14.30 -14.28 13.33
N ASN A 152 13.69 -13.10 13.29
CA ASN A 152 12.41 -12.82 13.96
C ASN A 152 11.19 -13.03 13.05
N SER A 153 11.36 -13.57 11.84
CA SER A 153 10.23 -13.97 11.00
C SER A 153 9.65 -15.29 11.45
N ILE A 154 8.37 -15.50 11.18
CA ILE A 154 7.77 -16.82 11.26
C ILE A 154 8.16 -17.61 10.02
N GLY A 155 8.51 -18.88 10.16
CA GLY A 155 8.75 -19.75 9.00
C GLY A 155 7.50 -19.89 8.15
N GLY A 156 7.65 -19.87 6.82
CA GLY A 156 6.51 -19.89 5.89
C GLY A 156 5.60 -21.12 6.07
N LYS A 157 6.17 -22.26 6.43
CA LYS A 157 5.40 -23.47 6.74
C LYS A 157 4.54 -23.32 7.99
N ASP A 158 5.08 -22.67 9.03
CA ASP A 158 4.35 -22.41 10.27
C ASP A 158 3.29 -21.31 10.06
N LEU A 159 3.62 -20.31 9.27
CA LEU A 159 2.65 -19.29 8.85
C LEU A 159 1.47 -19.92 8.11
N LYS A 160 1.72 -20.80 7.13
CA LYS A 160 0.68 -21.58 6.46
C LYS A 160 -0.23 -22.30 7.45
N ASN A 161 0.34 -22.97 8.44
CA ASN A 161 -0.43 -23.75 9.44
C ASN A 161 -1.29 -22.85 10.33
N LYS A 162 -0.88 -21.60 10.55
CA LYS A 162 -1.66 -20.61 11.33
C LYS A 162 -2.82 -19.99 10.55
N LEU A 163 -2.74 -19.89 9.23
CA LEU A 163 -3.76 -19.26 8.40
C LEU A 163 -4.94 -20.18 8.08
N ASN A 164 -5.60 -20.68 9.12
CA ASN A 164 -6.66 -21.69 9.03
C ASN A 164 -7.95 -21.19 8.35
N SER A 165 -8.17 -19.89 8.28
CA SER A 165 -9.35 -19.28 7.67
C SER A 165 -9.30 -19.25 6.13
N PHE A 166 -8.12 -19.47 5.54
CA PHE A 166 -7.93 -19.45 4.10
C PHE A 166 -7.93 -20.87 3.52
N LYS A 167 -8.79 -21.13 2.54
CA LYS A 167 -8.75 -22.38 1.77
C LYS A 167 -7.61 -22.28 0.75
N ASN A 168 -6.82 -23.34 0.58
CA ASN A 168 -5.75 -23.43 -0.44
C ASN A 168 -4.50 -22.53 -0.19
N VAL A 169 -4.03 -22.48 1.06
CA VAL A 169 -2.72 -21.89 1.35
C VAL A 169 -1.62 -22.85 0.92
N GLN A 170 -0.69 -22.35 0.11
CA GLN A 170 0.52 -23.07 -0.30
C GLN A 170 1.71 -22.57 0.51
N TYR A 171 2.76 -23.38 0.60
CA TYR A 171 4.07 -22.98 1.11
C TYR A 171 5.12 -23.17 0.03
N LYS A 172 5.97 -22.19 -0.12
CA LYS A 172 7.18 -22.24 -0.93
C LYS A 172 8.36 -21.75 -0.11
N LYS A 173 9.57 -22.18 -0.43
CA LYS A 173 10.75 -21.83 0.34
C LYS A 173 11.07 -20.35 0.25
N ASP A 174 10.97 -19.79 -0.94
CA ASP A 174 11.28 -18.38 -1.20
C ASP A 174 10.37 -17.79 -2.30
N ILE A 175 10.58 -16.51 -2.58
CA ILE A 175 9.78 -15.74 -3.54
C ILE A 175 10.00 -16.17 -5.00
N PHE A 176 11.13 -16.81 -5.33
CA PHE A 176 11.43 -17.25 -6.70
C PHE A 176 10.73 -18.57 -7.03
N ASP A 177 10.43 -19.38 -6.00
CA ASP A 177 9.68 -20.62 -6.12
C ASP A 177 8.17 -20.42 -6.05
N ALA A 178 7.72 -19.28 -5.54
CA ALA A 178 6.32 -18.94 -5.33
C ALA A 178 5.66 -18.43 -6.61
#